data_04ae6927cecff3acb397beed649736e5
#
_entry.id   04ae6927cecff3acb397beed649736e5
#
_cell.length_a   1.000
_cell.length_b   1.000
_cell.length_c   1.000
_cell.angle_alpha   90.00
_cell.angle_beta   90.00
_cell.angle_gamma   90.00
#
_symmetry.space_group_name_H-M   'P 1'
#
loop_
_entity.id
_entity.type
_entity.pdbx_description
1 polymer ?
#
loop_
_entity_poly.entity_id
_entity_poly.type
_entity_poly.pdbx_seq_one_letter_code
_entity_poly.pdbx_strand_id
1 'polypeptide(L)'
;MDADIGTIQTVVGTGEGGYAGDGGPAAQAFIGEAYGCDFDTDGNLYISDGRNHTIRRIDKDTGVITTVAGCGRQGYSGDGGPATEATLNNLYSLQVDRNGDIYIVDRLNAAIRKVDAATGIITTVAGTGIPGYSGDGGLGVEAQLREPNDCFLDGQGGLLIADIQDQRIRRLDLQTGIITTFAGDGEKRRAGDGLPAIQASIMGARAVCMDRQGNTYICEREGNGVRKVDADGIMSTFAGTGAPGYRGDGGPALEATWGAPKAIRCDRQDNVIVVDTENHAIRRIDAATGIVTTIAGGRQGGGGDGGPATAAELDRPHGCGIDPHGHLYIADGINHRVRVVRMGPGPMYFG
;
A
#
# COMPACT_ATOMS: atom_id res chain seq x y z
N MET A 1 -8.26 -9.99 28.83
CA MET A 1 -7.94 -10.21 27.41
C MET A 1 -9.18 -9.73 26.66
N ASP A 2 -9.04 -8.71 25.82
CA ASP A 2 -10.16 -8.23 25.02
C ASP A 2 -10.65 -9.37 24.14
N ALA A 3 -11.93 -9.70 24.25
CA ALA A 3 -12.56 -10.83 23.56
C ALA A 3 -12.52 -10.71 22.02
N ASP A 4 -12.15 -9.53 21.52
CA ASP A 4 -12.17 -9.19 20.09
C ASP A 4 -10.79 -9.30 19.39
N ILE A 5 -9.71 -9.58 20.13
CA ILE A 5 -8.36 -9.71 19.52
C ILE A 5 -8.34 -10.89 18.56
N GLY A 6 -7.80 -10.66 17.34
CA GLY A 6 -7.76 -11.66 16.28
C GLY A 6 -9.05 -11.81 15.49
N THR A 7 -10.10 -11.02 15.80
CA THR A 7 -11.34 -11.01 15.02
C THR A 7 -11.24 -10.08 13.81
N ILE A 8 -12.03 -10.37 12.77
CA ILE A 8 -12.17 -9.54 11.58
C ILE A 8 -13.58 -8.99 11.44
N GLN A 9 -13.69 -7.74 10.95
CA GLN A 9 -14.97 -7.07 10.75
C GLN A 9 -14.91 -6.14 9.52
N THR A 10 -15.98 -6.10 8.73
CA THR A 10 -16.15 -5.08 7.68
C THR A 10 -16.41 -3.71 8.31
N VAL A 11 -15.68 -2.70 7.83
CA VAL A 11 -15.82 -1.29 8.28
C VAL A 11 -16.23 -0.35 7.16
N VAL A 12 -15.94 -0.69 5.91
CA VAL A 12 -16.38 0.07 4.72
C VAL A 12 -16.91 -0.88 3.67
N GLY A 13 -17.99 -0.49 3.02
CA GLY A 13 -18.59 -1.21 1.90
C GLY A 13 -19.64 -2.23 2.29
N THR A 14 -20.62 -2.40 1.41
CA THR A 14 -21.74 -3.36 1.56
C THR A 14 -21.39 -4.75 1.07
N GLY A 15 -20.34 -4.88 0.27
CA GLY A 15 -20.01 -6.08 -0.50
C GLY A 15 -20.54 -6.04 -1.94
N GLU A 16 -21.20 -4.97 -2.34
CA GLU A 16 -21.64 -4.73 -3.70
C GLU A 16 -20.83 -3.57 -4.31
N GLY A 17 -20.38 -3.76 -5.56
CA GLY A 17 -19.61 -2.75 -6.28
C GLY A 17 -20.47 -1.55 -6.68
N GLY A 18 -19.91 -0.35 -6.57
CA GLY A 18 -20.60 0.88 -6.97
C GLY A 18 -19.88 2.13 -6.47
N TYR A 19 -20.52 3.29 -6.69
CA TYR A 19 -20.05 4.59 -6.19
C TYR A 19 -21.24 5.36 -5.61
N ALA A 20 -21.45 5.23 -4.32
CA ALA A 20 -22.52 5.93 -3.59
C ALA A 20 -22.23 5.95 -2.08
N GLY A 21 -23.06 6.70 -1.35
CA GLY A 21 -23.06 6.70 0.11
C GLY A 21 -22.27 7.83 0.77
N ASP A 22 -21.75 8.80 0.01
CA ASP A 22 -21.12 9.99 0.59
C ASP A 22 -22.08 10.75 1.52
N GLY A 23 -21.57 11.16 2.68
CA GLY A 23 -22.34 11.80 3.74
C GLY A 23 -23.10 10.82 4.64
N GLY A 24 -23.02 9.49 4.35
CA GLY A 24 -23.65 8.43 5.15
C GLY A 24 -22.63 7.51 5.83
N PRO A 25 -23.12 6.46 6.52
CA PRO A 25 -22.25 5.48 7.18
C PRO A 25 -21.40 4.68 6.19
N ALA A 26 -20.08 4.60 6.43
CA ALA A 26 -19.13 3.93 5.54
C ALA A 26 -19.47 2.44 5.30
N ALA A 27 -19.99 1.74 6.31
CA ALA A 27 -20.40 0.33 6.18
C ALA A 27 -21.63 0.12 5.25
N GLN A 28 -22.33 1.20 4.89
CA GLN A 28 -23.47 1.18 3.97
C GLN A 28 -23.15 1.80 2.60
N ALA A 29 -21.91 2.27 2.41
CA ALA A 29 -21.49 2.84 1.15
C ALA A 29 -21.26 1.76 0.08
N PHE A 30 -21.47 2.12 -1.17
CA PHE A 30 -21.01 1.34 -2.29
C PHE A 30 -19.63 1.83 -2.69
N ILE A 31 -18.66 0.92 -2.73
CA ILE A 31 -17.32 1.20 -3.21
C ILE A 31 -16.99 0.27 -4.39
N GLY A 32 -16.10 0.70 -5.26
CA GLY A 32 -15.56 -0.17 -6.30
C GLY A 32 -14.58 -1.18 -5.74
N GLU A 33 -13.42 -1.33 -6.34
CA GLU A 33 -12.35 -2.13 -5.75
C GLU A 33 -11.45 -1.22 -4.91
N ALA A 34 -11.43 -1.40 -3.59
CA ALA A 34 -10.45 -0.77 -2.73
C ALA A 34 -9.06 -1.39 -2.99
N TYR A 35 -8.07 -0.56 -3.31
CA TYR A 35 -6.72 -1.05 -3.62
C TYR A 35 -5.69 -0.68 -2.56
N GLY A 36 -5.90 0.38 -1.79
CA GLY A 36 -5.03 0.79 -0.71
C GLY A 36 -5.80 1.51 0.39
N CYS A 37 -5.21 1.57 1.56
CA CYS A 37 -5.74 2.35 2.67
C CYS A 37 -4.60 2.87 3.55
N ASP A 38 -4.84 4.04 4.15
CA ASP A 38 -3.92 4.69 5.07
C ASP A 38 -4.70 5.59 6.05
N PHE A 39 -4.02 6.15 7.04
CA PHE A 39 -4.62 6.92 8.11
C PHE A 39 -3.92 8.27 8.29
N ASP A 40 -4.69 9.30 8.62
CA ASP A 40 -4.10 10.52 9.15
C ASP A 40 -3.76 10.37 10.66
N THR A 41 -3.12 11.39 11.20
CA THR A 41 -2.72 11.42 12.62
C THR A 41 -3.89 11.43 13.59
N ASP A 42 -5.08 11.85 13.15
CA ASP A 42 -6.30 11.82 13.93
C ASP A 42 -6.96 10.43 13.94
N GLY A 43 -6.54 9.55 13.03
CA GLY A 43 -7.05 8.19 12.87
C GLY A 43 -8.21 8.08 11.89
N ASN A 44 -8.46 9.09 11.04
CA ASN A 44 -9.39 8.94 9.94
C ASN A 44 -8.81 8.00 8.89
N LEU A 45 -9.64 7.12 8.36
CA LEU A 45 -9.25 6.17 7.33
C LEU A 45 -9.42 6.79 5.94
N TYR A 46 -8.41 6.66 5.11
CA TYR A 46 -8.46 7.00 3.69
C TYR A 46 -8.36 5.73 2.86
N ILE A 47 -9.18 5.62 1.80
CA ILE A 47 -9.15 4.49 0.88
C ILE A 47 -9.03 4.96 -0.57
N SER A 48 -8.23 4.24 -1.35
CA SER A 48 -8.26 4.37 -2.80
C SER A 48 -9.38 3.50 -3.36
N ASP A 49 -10.46 4.15 -3.78
CA ASP A 49 -11.56 3.50 -4.51
C ASP A 49 -11.20 3.48 -6.00
N GLY A 50 -10.32 2.55 -6.36
CA GLY A 50 -9.54 2.59 -7.59
C GLY A 50 -10.36 2.51 -8.85
N ARG A 51 -11.45 1.72 -8.86
CA ARG A 51 -12.35 1.62 -10.02
C ARG A 51 -13.25 2.83 -10.18
N ASN A 52 -13.52 3.53 -9.09
CA ASN A 52 -14.30 4.76 -9.10
C ASN A 52 -13.42 6.01 -9.29
N HIS A 53 -12.10 5.83 -9.40
CA HIS A 53 -11.16 6.94 -9.62
C HIS A 53 -11.22 8.02 -8.53
N THR A 54 -11.47 7.62 -7.26
CA THR A 54 -11.65 8.54 -6.15
C THR A 54 -10.85 8.10 -4.92
N ILE A 55 -10.52 9.07 -4.07
CA ILE A 55 -10.07 8.83 -2.69
C ILE A 55 -11.24 9.18 -1.77
N ARG A 56 -11.60 8.22 -0.92
CA ARG A 56 -12.67 8.37 0.07
C ARG A 56 -12.05 8.45 1.46
N ARG A 57 -12.57 9.35 2.30
CA ARG A 57 -12.20 9.48 3.72
C ARG A 57 -13.36 9.02 4.59
N ILE A 58 -13.04 8.24 5.61
CA ILE A 58 -13.97 7.82 6.65
C ILE A 58 -13.58 8.52 7.95
N ASP A 59 -14.46 9.32 8.45
CA ASP A 59 -14.29 10.02 9.72
C ASP A 59 -14.35 9.02 10.89
N LYS A 60 -13.31 9.02 11.73
CA LYS A 60 -13.16 8.03 12.80
C LYS A 60 -14.22 8.12 13.90
N ASP A 61 -14.75 9.32 14.14
CA ASP A 61 -15.69 9.56 15.26
C ASP A 61 -17.14 9.31 14.84
N THR A 62 -17.47 9.68 13.58
CA THR A 62 -18.83 9.58 13.06
C THR A 62 -19.06 8.36 12.16
N GLY A 63 -17.99 7.76 11.63
CA GLY A 63 -18.06 6.68 10.64
C GLY A 63 -18.60 7.13 9.28
N VAL A 64 -18.70 8.44 9.04
CA VAL A 64 -19.23 9.01 7.80
C VAL A 64 -18.14 8.95 6.72
N ILE A 65 -18.52 8.46 5.52
CA ILE A 65 -17.65 8.43 4.34
C ILE A 65 -17.89 9.66 3.47
N THR A 66 -16.80 10.22 2.92
CA THR A 66 -16.83 11.36 1.98
C THR A 66 -15.76 11.20 0.91
N THR A 67 -16.02 11.68 -0.30
CA THR A 67 -15.01 11.79 -1.35
C THR A 67 -14.14 13.03 -1.11
N VAL A 68 -12.81 12.86 -1.10
CA VAL A 68 -11.84 13.95 -0.86
C VAL A 68 -10.94 14.23 -2.06
N ALA A 69 -10.85 13.32 -3.02
CA ALA A 69 -10.20 13.55 -4.30
C ALA A 69 -10.81 12.68 -5.41
N GLY A 70 -10.77 13.19 -6.65
CA GLY A 70 -11.36 12.55 -7.81
C GLY A 70 -12.86 12.83 -7.93
N CYS A 71 -13.31 13.02 -9.19
CA CYS A 71 -14.72 13.30 -9.49
C CYS A 71 -15.47 12.08 -10.05
N GLY A 72 -14.93 10.88 -9.87
CA GLY A 72 -15.53 9.63 -10.36
C GLY A 72 -15.35 9.40 -11.87
N ARG A 73 -14.63 10.25 -12.58
CA ARG A 73 -14.37 10.13 -14.03
C ARG A 73 -12.91 9.82 -14.30
N GLN A 74 -12.68 8.87 -15.19
CA GLN A 74 -11.35 8.56 -15.70
C GLN A 74 -10.77 9.75 -16.48
N GLY A 75 -9.51 10.07 -16.21
CA GLY A 75 -8.77 11.11 -16.92
C GLY A 75 -7.52 11.57 -16.20
N TYR A 76 -6.87 12.61 -16.71
CA TYR A 76 -5.70 13.25 -16.11
C TYR A 76 -5.85 14.78 -16.20
N SER A 77 -6.41 15.36 -15.16
CA SER A 77 -6.65 16.82 -15.09
C SER A 77 -6.79 17.31 -13.65
N GLY A 78 -6.94 18.60 -13.48
CA GLY A 78 -7.32 19.23 -12.22
C GLY A 78 -6.18 19.81 -11.41
N ASP A 79 -4.92 19.75 -11.87
CA ASP A 79 -3.80 20.40 -11.18
C ASP A 79 -4.03 21.89 -10.97
N GLY A 80 -3.80 22.34 -9.72
CA GLY A 80 -4.05 23.72 -9.30
C GLY A 80 -5.51 24.02 -8.95
N GLY A 81 -6.42 23.04 -9.05
CA GLY A 81 -7.83 23.16 -8.70
C GLY A 81 -8.24 22.25 -7.55
N PRO A 82 -9.54 22.27 -7.17
CA PRO A 82 -10.09 21.42 -6.12
C PRO A 82 -9.90 19.93 -6.43
N ALA A 83 -9.38 19.16 -5.46
CA ALA A 83 -9.09 17.76 -5.65
C ALA A 83 -10.33 16.92 -6.00
N THR A 84 -11.51 17.31 -5.51
CA THR A 84 -12.79 16.65 -5.80
C THR A 84 -13.31 16.87 -7.22
N GLU A 85 -12.75 17.82 -7.96
CA GLU A 85 -13.08 18.08 -9.36
C GLU A 85 -12.10 17.45 -10.35
N ALA A 86 -10.96 16.95 -9.84
CA ALA A 86 -9.92 16.32 -10.66
C ALA A 86 -10.40 15.02 -11.31
N THR A 87 -9.89 14.73 -12.49
CA THR A 87 -10.00 13.40 -13.09
C THR A 87 -8.73 12.60 -12.81
N LEU A 88 -8.90 11.36 -12.37
CA LEU A 88 -7.85 10.44 -11.99
C LEU A 88 -8.02 9.11 -12.73
N ASN A 89 -7.03 8.20 -12.69
CA ASN A 89 -7.12 6.99 -13.49
C ASN A 89 -6.58 5.75 -12.79
N ASN A 90 -7.49 4.92 -12.27
CA ASN A 90 -7.17 3.63 -11.65
C ASN A 90 -6.18 3.77 -10.50
N LEU A 91 -6.64 4.38 -9.42
CA LEU A 91 -5.82 4.64 -8.23
C LEU A 91 -5.45 3.35 -7.53
N TYR A 92 -4.17 3.20 -7.15
CA TYR A 92 -3.75 1.99 -6.43
C TYR A 92 -3.48 2.25 -4.95
N SER A 93 -2.46 2.97 -4.63
CA SER A 93 -2.08 3.25 -3.25
C SER A 93 -2.21 4.73 -2.93
N LEU A 94 -2.18 5.04 -1.66
CA LEU A 94 -2.09 6.39 -1.14
C LEU A 94 -1.28 6.41 0.15
N GLN A 95 -0.75 7.57 0.50
CA GLN A 95 -0.16 7.85 1.81
C GLN A 95 -0.67 9.19 2.32
N VAL A 96 -0.90 9.28 3.61
CA VAL A 96 -1.28 10.52 4.30
C VAL A 96 -0.13 10.95 5.20
N ASP A 97 0.38 12.17 5.03
CA ASP A 97 1.45 12.65 5.87
C ASP A 97 0.94 13.25 7.20
N ARG A 98 1.87 13.67 8.05
CA ARG A 98 1.55 14.25 9.38
C ARG A 98 0.77 15.56 9.32
N ASN A 99 0.77 16.24 8.17
CA ASN A 99 0.01 17.47 7.95
C ASN A 99 -1.39 17.18 7.40
N GLY A 100 -1.67 15.92 7.06
CA GLY A 100 -2.89 15.47 6.39
C GLY A 100 -2.84 15.58 4.87
N ASP A 101 -1.68 15.93 4.27
CA ASP A 101 -1.51 15.92 2.82
C ASP A 101 -1.60 14.49 2.29
N ILE A 102 -2.31 14.30 1.17
CA ILE A 102 -2.55 12.98 0.60
C ILE A 102 -1.70 12.81 -0.66
N TYR A 103 -0.80 11.82 -0.67
CA TYR A 103 -0.05 11.41 -1.84
C TYR A 103 -0.76 10.22 -2.51
N ILE A 104 -1.14 10.36 -3.77
CA ILE A 104 -2.01 9.43 -4.50
C ILE A 104 -1.22 8.82 -5.65
N VAL A 105 -1.21 7.51 -5.74
CA VAL A 105 -0.69 6.80 -6.91
C VAL A 105 -1.76 6.79 -8.01
N ASP A 106 -1.64 7.73 -8.94
CA ASP A 106 -2.49 7.86 -10.12
C ASP A 106 -1.93 6.98 -11.24
N ARG A 107 -2.14 5.67 -11.08
CA ARG A 107 -1.38 4.59 -11.72
C ARG A 107 -1.36 4.67 -13.24
N LEU A 108 -2.54 4.70 -13.87
CA LEU A 108 -2.62 4.68 -15.34
C LEU A 108 -2.36 6.04 -15.98
N ASN A 109 -2.22 7.08 -15.16
CA ASN A 109 -1.67 8.37 -15.56
C ASN A 109 -0.15 8.46 -15.32
N ALA A 110 0.50 7.37 -14.89
CA ALA A 110 1.94 7.33 -14.64
C ALA A 110 2.42 8.52 -13.80
N ALA A 111 1.70 8.85 -12.73
CA ALA A 111 1.94 10.03 -11.91
C ALA A 111 1.67 9.77 -10.41
N ILE A 112 2.31 10.60 -9.59
CA ILE A 112 1.97 10.77 -8.19
C ILE A 112 1.35 12.14 -8.03
N ARG A 113 0.12 12.17 -7.48
CA ARG A 113 -0.62 13.40 -7.20
C ARG A 113 -0.59 13.69 -5.71
N LYS A 114 -0.59 14.97 -5.36
CA LYS A 114 -0.68 15.42 -3.97
C LYS A 114 -1.93 16.27 -3.78
N VAL A 115 -2.69 16.01 -2.73
CA VAL A 115 -3.74 16.91 -2.24
C VAL A 115 -3.21 17.62 -1.00
N ASP A 116 -3.16 18.93 -1.03
CA ASP A 116 -2.81 19.77 0.11
C ASP A 116 -3.99 19.83 1.08
N ALA A 117 -3.77 19.42 2.32
CA ALA A 117 -4.83 19.31 3.33
C ALA A 117 -5.46 20.65 3.71
N ALA A 118 -4.67 21.72 3.70
CA ALA A 118 -5.14 23.05 4.13
C ALA A 118 -6.03 23.72 3.05
N THR A 119 -5.74 23.46 1.76
CA THR A 119 -6.40 24.15 0.65
C THR A 119 -7.36 23.25 -0.13
N GLY A 120 -7.20 21.92 -0.03
CA GLY A 120 -7.92 20.95 -0.85
C GLY A 120 -7.50 20.95 -2.32
N ILE A 121 -6.39 21.60 -2.66
CA ILE A 121 -5.87 21.70 -4.03
C ILE A 121 -5.04 20.46 -4.38
N ILE A 122 -5.27 19.92 -5.58
CA ILE A 122 -4.46 18.80 -6.10
C ILE A 122 -3.37 19.31 -7.04
N THR A 123 -2.20 18.68 -6.99
CA THR A 123 -1.07 18.93 -7.89
C THR A 123 -0.35 17.63 -8.22
N THR A 124 0.30 17.55 -9.38
CA THR A 124 1.25 16.49 -9.70
C THR A 124 2.60 16.78 -9.03
N VAL A 125 3.18 15.79 -8.34
CA VAL A 125 4.49 15.91 -7.68
C VAL A 125 5.57 15.02 -8.31
N ALA A 126 5.17 13.97 -9.03
CA ALA A 126 6.08 13.17 -9.86
C ALA A 126 5.33 12.54 -11.04
N GLY A 127 6.02 12.37 -12.15
CA GLY A 127 5.49 11.81 -13.38
C GLY A 127 4.98 12.87 -14.36
N THR A 128 5.29 12.68 -15.65
CA THR A 128 4.85 13.57 -16.73
C THR A 128 3.49 13.19 -17.32
N GLY A 129 2.88 12.10 -16.87
CA GLY A 129 1.70 11.52 -17.50
C GLY A 129 2.02 10.63 -18.71
N ILE A 130 3.29 10.55 -19.11
CA ILE A 130 3.76 9.71 -20.22
C ILE A 130 4.55 8.53 -19.64
N PRO A 131 4.09 7.28 -19.83
CA PRO A 131 4.78 6.12 -19.29
C PRO A 131 6.22 5.98 -19.80
N GLY A 132 7.18 5.77 -18.90
CA GLY A 132 8.59 5.60 -19.25
C GLY A 132 9.51 5.64 -18.04
N TYR A 133 10.82 5.70 -18.30
CA TYR A 133 11.84 5.89 -17.28
C TYR A 133 12.79 7.02 -17.70
N SER A 134 12.80 8.09 -16.94
CA SER A 134 13.72 9.21 -17.12
C SER A 134 13.76 10.09 -15.88
N GLY A 135 14.62 11.10 -15.90
CA GLY A 135 14.59 12.25 -15.00
C GLY A 135 15.32 12.07 -13.67
N ASP A 136 16.11 11.00 -13.46
CA ASP A 136 16.93 10.86 -12.25
C ASP A 136 17.88 12.05 -12.06
N GLY A 137 17.88 12.62 -10.85
CA GLY A 137 18.63 13.82 -10.50
C GLY A 137 17.97 15.14 -10.90
N GLY A 138 16.82 15.10 -11.57
CA GLY A 138 15.98 16.25 -11.94
C GLY A 138 14.69 16.33 -11.14
N LEU A 139 13.81 17.25 -11.56
CA LEU A 139 12.51 17.43 -10.91
C LEU A 139 11.59 16.23 -11.17
N GLY A 140 10.92 15.76 -10.13
CA GLY A 140 9.98 14.65 -10.22
C GLY A 140 8.84 14.89 -11.22
N VAL A 141 8.35 16.11 -11.33
CA VAL A 141 7.29 16.50 -12.31
C VAL A 141 7.77 16.43 -13.76
N GLU A 142 9.06 16.40 -14.02
CA GLU A 142 9.67 16.26 -15.36
C GLU A 142 10.14 14.83 -15.62
N ALA A 143 10.11 13.96 -14.61
CA ALA A 143 10.50 12.57 -14.73
C ALA A 143 9.38 11.72 -15.31
N GLN A 144 9.73 10.66 -16.01
CA GLN A 144 8.76 9.64 -16.40
C GLN A 144 8.72 8.52 -15.35
N LEU A 145 7.51 8.11 -15.01
CA LEU A 145 7.19 6.87 -14.31
C LEU A 145 6.52 5.94 -15.34
N ARG A 146 6.68 4.62 -15.19
CA ARG A 146 6.09 3.68 -16.16
C ARG A 146 4.72 3.17 -15.72
N GLU A 147 4.66 2.62 -14.52
CA GLU A 147 3.43 2.12 -13.90
C GLU A 147 3.61 2.12 -12.38
N PRO A 148 3.53 3.29 -11.72
CA PRO A 148 3.64 3.36 -10.27
C PRO A 148 2.48 2.61 -9.61
N ASN A 149 2.76 1.80 -8.61
CA ASN A 149 1.76 0.96 -7.97
C ASN A 149 1.61 1.21 -6.46
N ASP A 150 2.67 1.63 -5.80
CA ASP A 150 2.65 1.97 -4.38
C ASP A 150 3.54 3.18 -4.12
N CYS A 151 3.27 3.88 -3.03
CA CYS A 151 4.15 4.89 -2.49
C CYS A 151 4.23 4.76 -0.97
N PHE A 152 5.34 5.23 -0.40
CA PHE A 152 5.59 5.17 1.04
C PHE A 152 6.43 6.36 1.50
N LEU A 153 5.95 7.08 2.51
CA LEU A 153 6.68 8.18 3.15
C LEU A 153 7.80 7.62 4.03
N ASP A 154 9.06 7.93 3.70
CA ASP A 154 10.24 7.37 4.36
C ASP A 154 10.52 7.92 5.76
N GLY A 155 9.74 8.90 6.22
CA GLY A 155 9.95 9.59 7.50
C GLY A 155 11.18 10.51 7.53
N GLN A 156 11.91 10.62 6.42
CA GLN A 156 13.11 11.44 6.26
C GLN A 156 12.93 12.54 5.20
N GLY A 157 11.68 12.89 4.90
CA GLY A 157 11.33 13.91 3.92
C GLY A 157 11.29 13.40 2.48
N GLY A 158 11.26 12.10 2.27
CA GLY A 158 11.14 11.47 0.96
C GLY A 158 9.89 10.63 0.79
N LEU A 159 9.49 10.46 -0.46
CA LEU A 159 8.44 9.53 -0.90
C LEU A 159 9.08 8.46 -1.78
N LEU A 160 9.07 7.21 -1.29
CA LEU A 160 9.44 6.05 -2.10
C LEU A 160 8.27 5.70 -3.03
N ILE A 161 8.57 5.39 -4.30
CA ILE A 161 7.59 5.08 -5.33
C ILE A 161 7.97 3.73 -5.96
N ALA A 162 7.11 2.74 -5.81
CA ALA A 162 7.29 1.43 -6.43
C ALA A 162 6.75 1.45 -7.87
N ASP A 163 7.64 1.39 -8.85
CA ASP A 163 7.30 1.37 -10.28
C ASP A 163 7.47 -0.04 -10.84
N ILE A 164 6.36 -0.78 -10.92
CA ILE A 164 6.39 -2.22 -11.21
C ILE A 164 6.91 -2.53 -12.61
N GLN A 165 6.54 -1.74 -13.61
CA GLN A 165 6.93 -2.01 -15.01
C GLN A 165 8.34 -1.50 -15.30
N ASP A 166 8.87 -0.61 -14.46
CA ASP A 166 10.24 -0.15 -14.54
C ASP A 166 11.21 -0.95 -13.68
N GLN A 167 10.70 -1.88 -12.87
CA GLN A 167 11.47 -2.74 -11.97
C GLN A 167 12.35 -1.95 -10.98
N ARG A 168 11.86 -0.77 -10.53
CA ARG A 168 12.58 0.15 -9.65
C ARG A 168 11.74 0.66 -8.50
N ILE A 169 12.43 1.05 -7.45
CA ILE A 169 11.92 1.97 -6.44
C ILE A 169 12.57 3.31 -6.70
N ARG A 170 11.76 4.35 -6.90
CA ARG A 170 12.21 5.73 -7.04
C ARG A 170 12.02 6.46 -5.71
N ARG A 171 12.85 7.45 -5.41
CA ARG A 171 12.68 8.32 -4.24
C ARG A 171 12.53 9.76 -4.70
N LEU A 172 11.41 10.37 -4.34
CA LEU A 172 11.16 11.80 -4.50
C LEU A 172 11.50 12.50 -3.18
N ASP A 173 12.43 13.42 -3.21
CA ASP A 173 12.68 14.34 -2.09
C ASP A 173 11.57 15.41 -2.08
N LEU A 174 10.78 15.43 -1.02
CA LEU A 174 9.58 16.28 -0.93
C LEU A 174 9.90 17.76 -0.70
N GLN A 175 11.12 18.09 -0.26
CA GLN A 175 11.55 19.46 -0.06
C GLN A 175 12.08 20.08 -1.35
N THR A 176 12.90 19.33 -2.09
CA THR A 176 13.57 19.83 -3.29
C THR A 176 12.82 19.49 -4.58
N GLY A 177 11.92 18.52 -4.53
CA GLY A 177 11.23 17.96 -5.71
C GLY A 177 12.12 17.08 -6.57
N ILE A 178 13.35 16.76 -6.18
CA ILE A 178 14.29 15.95 -6.95
C ILE A 178 13.94 14.46 -6.81
N ILE A 179 13.89 13.74 -7.94
CA ILE A 179 13.66 12.30 -7.97
C ILE A 179 14.95 11.55 -8.32
N THR A 180 15.16 10.40 -7.68
CA THR A 180 16.31 9.52 -7.94
C THR A 180 15.89 8.06 -7.89
N THR A 181 16.66 7.16 -8.50
CA THR A 181 16.50 5.72 -8.28
C THR A 181 17.06 5.35 -6.90
N PHE A 182 16.21 4.71 -6.08
CA PHE A 182 16.57 4.20 -4.76
C PHE A 182 17.01 2.73 -4.81
N ALA A 183 16.32 1.88 -5.59
CA ALA A 183 16.65 0.47 -5.77
C ALA A 183 16.18 -0.03 -7.14
N GLY A 184 16.86 -1.06 -7.64
CA GLY A 184 16.56 -1.68 -8.93
C GLY A 184 17.40 -1.13 -10.08
N ASP A 185 17.93 -2.06 -10.91
CA ASP A 185 18.70 -1.74 -12.12
C ASP A 185 17.82 -1.63 -13.38
N GLY A 186 16.53 -1.93 -13.26
CA GLY A 186 15.54 -1.96 -14.35
C GLY A 186 15.41 -3.30 -15.05
N GLU A 187 16.23 -4.28 -14.69
CA GLU A 187 16.15 -5.62 -15.25
C GLU A 187 15.11 -6.47 -14.51
N LYS A 188 14.25 -7.11 -15.26
CA LYS A 188 13.18 -7.98 -14.71
C LYS A 188 13.72 -9.35 -14.33
N ARG A 189 14.40 -9.42 -13.21
CA ARG A 189 14.95 -10.66 -12.63
C ARG A 189 15.09 -10.52 -11.13
N ARG A 190 15.31 -11.60 -10.41
CA ARG A 190 15.59 -11.61 -8.98
C ARG A 190 17.05 -11.94 -8.76
N ALA A 191 17.88 -10.89 -8.62
CA ALA A 191 19.33 -11.06 -8.50
C ALA A 191 19.97 -9.89 -7.73
N GLY A 192 21.23 -10.02 -7.38
CA GLY A 192 22.02 -8.93 -6.80
C GLY A 192 22.03 -8.89 -5.28
N ASP A 193 21.78 -10.01 -4.59
CA ASP A 193 22.00 -10.07 -3.13
C ASP A 193 23.45 -9.75 -2.79
N GLY A 194 23.65 -8.89 -1.78
CA GLY A 194 24.96 -8.40 -1.38
C GLY A 194 25.49 -7.20 -2.19
N LEU A 195 24.76 -6.74 -3.22
CA LEU A 195 25.12 -5.55 -4.00
C LEU A 195 24.40 -4.29 -3.46
N PRO A 196 24.92 -3.10 -3.78
CA PRO A 196 24.16 -1.86 -3.63
C PRO A 196 22.79 -1.97 -4.30
N ALA A 197 21.74 -1.47 -3.65
CA ALA A 197 20.35 -1.66 -4.09
C ALA A 197 20.09 -1.16 -5.53
N ILE A 198 20.78 -0.08 -5.96
CA ILE A 198 20.68 0.45 -7.33
C ILE A 198 21.34 -0.45 -8.40
N GLN A 199 22.13 -1.43 -8.01
CA GLN A 199 22.78 -2.40 -8.90
C GLN A 199 22.13 -3.79 -8.83
N ALA A 200 21.17 -3.96 -7.94
CA ALA A 200 20.42 -5.20 -7.79
C ALA A 200 19.16 -5.17 -8.68
N SER A 201 18.77 -6.31 -9.20
CA SER A 201 17.55 -6.43 -9.99
C SER A 201 16.35 -6.76 -9.10
N ILE A 202 15.17 -6.27 -9.48
CA ILE A 202 13.91 -6.52 -8.79
C ILE A 202 12.94 -7.14 -9.79
N MET A 203 12.18 -8.16 -9.36
CA MET A 203 11.24 -8.85 -10.24
C MET A 203 9.79 -8.46 -9.89
N GLY A 204 9.35 -7.32 -10.45
CA GLY A 204 8.03 -6.75 -10.18
C GLY A 204 7.98 -5.94 -8.90
N ALA A 205 8.62 -4.77 -8.88
CA ALA A 205 8.63 -3.82 -7.77
C ALA A 205 7.21 -3.29 -7.50
N ARG A 206 6.43 -4.04 -6.70
CA ARG A 206 4.98 -3.82 -6.57
C ARG A 206 4.59 -2.91 -5.43
N ALA A 207 5.26 -3.04 -4.30
CA ALA A 207 5.01 -2.23 -3.11
C ALA A 207 6.28 -2.09 -2.28
N VAL A 208 6.30 -1.07 -1.42
CA VAL A 208 7.46 -0.72 -0.60
C VAL A 208 7.01 -0.23 0.78
N CYS A 209 7.75 -0.59 1.82
CA CYS A 209 7.65 0.00 3.15
C CYS A 209 9.01 0.03 3.83
N MET A 210 9.09 0.71 4.96
CA MET A 210 10.32 0.83 5.76
C MET A 210 10.01 0.53 7.22
N ASP A 211 10.95 -0.11 7.92
CA ASP A 211 10.89 -0.27 9.36
C ASP A 211 11.51 0.95 10.09
N ARG A 212 11.42 0.96 11.42
CA ARG A 212 11.96 2.04 12.26
C ARG A 212 13.50 2.06 12.31
N GLN A 213 14.15 1.01 11.85
CA GLN A 213 15.61 0.89 11.79
C GLN A 213 16.16 1.39 10.45
N GLY A 214 15.29 1.81 9.52
CA GLY A 214 15.67 2.31 8.21
C GLY A 214 15.85 1.21 7.16
N ASN A 215 15.48 -0.03 7.45
CA ASN A 215 15.46 -1.06 6.42
C ASN A 215 14.22 -0.90 5.53
N THR A 216 14.42 -0.97 4.24
CA THR A 216 13.34 -0.90 3.25
C THR A 216 13.00 -2.29 2.73
N TYR A 217 11.71 -2.62 2.74
CA TYR A 217 11.20 -3.90 2.24
C TYR A 217 10.44 -3.67 0.93
N ILE A 218 10.76 -4.46 -0.07
CA ILE A 218 10.20 -4.37 -1.43
C ILE A 218 9.46 -5.67 -1.73
N CYS A 219 8.16 -5.55 -1.97
CA CYS A 219 7.30 -6.64 -2.39
C CYS A 219 7.53 -6.93 -3.88
N GLU A 220 8.01 -8.11 -4.21
CA GLU A 220 8.20 -8.58 -5.59
C GLU A 220 7.00 -9.41 -6.04
N ARG A 221 6.09 -8.81 -6.83
CA ARG A 221 4.89 -9.51 -7.29
C ARG A 221 5.22 -10.72 -8.17
N GLU A 222 6.03 -10.52 -9.19
CA GLU A 222 6.42 -11.59 -10.12
C GLU A 222 7.57 -12.44 -9.58
N GLY A 223 8.34 -11.88 -8.64
CA GLY A 223 9.38 -12.59 -7.89
C GLY A 223 8.86 -13.47 -6.75
N ASN A 224 7.55 -13.43 -6.46
CA ASN A 224 6.91 -14.20 -5.40
C ASN A 224 7.70 -14.15 -4.08
N GLY A 225 7.99 -12.93 -3.61
CA GLY A 225 8.76 -12.76 -2.39
C GLY A 225 8.94 -11.31 -1.95
N VAL A 226 9.89 -11.12 -1.05
CA VAL A 226 10.25 -9.81 -0.52
C VAL A 226 11.76 -9.64 -0.55
N ARG A 227 12.22 -8.49 -1.05
CA ARG A 227 13.61 -8.03 -0.94
C ARG A 227 13.73 -7.03 0.20
N LYS A 228 14.92 -6.95 0.77
CA LYS A 228 15.28 -5.97 1.79
C LYS A 228 16.47 -5.15 1.31
N VAL A 229 16.40 -3.85 1.48
CA VAL A 229 17.53 -2.94 1.45
C VAL A 229 17.81 -2.54 2.87
N ASP A 230 19.00 -2.82 3.37
CA ASP A 230 19.40 -2.43 4.73
C ASP A 230 19.78 -0.95 4.82
N ALA A 231 20.09 -0.48 6.04
CA ALA A 231 20.46 0.90 6.29
C ALA A 231 21.76 1.33 5.58
N ASP A 232 22.61 0.38 5.16
CA ASP A 232 23.82 0.62 4.38
C ASP A 232 23.54 0.63 2.87
N GLY A 233 22.28 0.43 2.46
CA GLY A 233 21.86 0.43 1.06
C GLY A 233 22.13 -0.87 0.32
N ILE A 234 22.36 -1.98 1.03
CA ILE A 234 22.66 -3.28 0.44
C ILE A 234 21.39 -4.11 0.28
N MET A 235 21.19 -4.66 -0.93
CA MET A 235 20.06 -5.51 -1.26
C MET A 235 20.26 -6.95 -0.79
N SER A 236 19.23 -7.58 -0.24
CA SER A 236 19.19 -9.00 0.08
C SER A 236 17.79 -9.58 -0.14
N THR A 237 17.72 -10.90 -0.32
CA THR A 237 16.45 -11.62 -0.26
C THR A 237 16.00 -11.73 1.20
N PHE A 238 14.80 -11.26 1.51
CA PHE A 238 14.23 -11.28 2.87
C PHE A 238 13.23 -12.44 3.04
N ALA A 239 12.37 -12.68 2.04
CA ALA A 239 11.38 -13.75 2.10
C ALA A 239 11.08 -14.32 0.71
N GLY A 240 10.74 -15.61 0.70
CA GLY A 240 10.26 -16.33 -0.48
C GLY A 240 11.36 -17.02 -1.27
N THR A 241 11.04 -18.24 -1.71
CA THR A 241 11.90 -19.03 -2.58
C THR A 241 11.91 -18.56 -4.04
N GLY A 242 10.99 -17.63 -4.40
CA GLY A 242 10.73 -17.22 -5.78
C GLY A 242 9.69 -18.08 -6.50
N ALA A 243 9.41 -19.28 -6.01
CA ALA A 243 8.36 -20.13 -6.56
C ALA A 243 6.97 -19.66 -6.12
N PRO A 244 5.95 -19.67 -7.00
CA PRO A 244 4.58 -19.39 -6.59
C PRO A 244 4.02 -20.50 -5.70
N GLY A 245 3.14 -20.15 -4.75
CA GLY A 245 2.48 -21.11 -3.89
C GLY A 245 2.05 -20.54 -2.55
N TYR A 246 1.54 -21.42 -1.67
CA TYR A 246 1.06 -21.06 -0.34
C TYR A 246 1.59 -22.07 0.69
N ARG A 247 2.87 -21.96 1.03
CA ARG A 247 3.53 -22.83 2.00
C ARG A 247 4.46 -22.05 2.91
N GLY A 248 4.89 -22.68 4.01
CA GLY A 248 5.94 -22.18 4.87
C GLY A 248 5.44 -21.51 6.15
N ASP A 249 4.14 -21.50 6.45
CA ASP A 249 3.64 -20.99 7.73
C ASP A 249 4.21 -21.82 8.88
N GLY A 250 4.68 -21.14 9.92
CA GLY A 250 5.37 -21.73 11.07
C GLY A 250 6.87 -21.99 10.83
N GLY A 251 7.39 -21.67 9.63
CA GLY A 251 8.79 -21.82 9.26
C GLY A 251 9.46 -20.52 8.84
N PRO A 252 10.76 -20.59 8.44
CA PRO A 252 11.53 -19.43 8.01
C PRO A 252 10.94 -18.77 6.76
N ALA A 253 10.89 -17.45 6.76
CA ALA A 253 10.33 -16.68 5.63
C ALA A 253 11.07 -16.91 4.31
N LEU A 254 12.37 -17.19 4.34
CA LEU A 254 13.16 -17.52 3.15
C LEU A 254 12.73 -18.83 2.46
N GLU A 255 12.11 -19.75 3.20
CA GLU A 255 11.66 -21.04 2.68
C GLU A 255 10.18 -21.03 2.27
N ALA A 256 9.48 -19.92 2.55
CA ALA A 256 8.07 -19.78 2.20
C ALA A 256 7.85 -19.58 0.70
N THR A 257 6.67 -19.95 0.22
CA THR A 257 6.19 -19.60 -1.13
C THR A 257 5.05 -18.61 -1.04
N TRP A 258 4.94 -17.73 -2.03
CA TRP A 258 3.98 -16.62 -2.08
C TRP A 258 3.22 -16.64 -3.41
N GLY A 259 2.01 -16.11 -3.43
CA GLY A 259 1.17 -16.03 -4.63
C GLY A 259 1.04 -14.59 -5.12
N ALA A 260 1.99 -14.11 -5.91
CA ALA A 260 1.97 -12.78 -6.50
C ALA A 260 1.55 -11.68 -5.49
N PRO A 261 2.31 -11.47 -4.42
CA PRO A 261 1.97 -10.53 -3.35
C PRO A 261 1.88 -9.10 -3.89
N LYS A 262 0.98 -8.26 -3.33
CA LYS A 262 0.72 -6.93 -3.88
C LYS A 262 0.95 -5.77 -2.93
N ALA A 263 0.95 -5.99 -1.63
CA ALA A 263 1.24 -4.92 -0.69
C ALA A 263 2.10 -5.42 0.48
N ILE A 264 2.77 -4.48 1.10
CA ILE A 264 3.65 -4.72 2.22
C ILE A 264 3.61 -3.52 3.18
N ARG A 265 3.56 -3.78 4.48
CA ARG A 265 3.67 -2.76 5.53
C ARG A 265 4.45 -3.31 6.71
N CYS A 266 5.08 -2.43 7.49
CA CYS A 266 5.68 -2.79 8.77
C CYS A 266 4.74 -2.38 9.90
N ASP A 267 4.54 -3.27 10.89
CA ASP A 267 3.80 -2.92 12.09
C ASP A 267 4.71 -2.21 13.13
N ARG A 268 4.14 -1.83 14.27
CA ARG A 268 4.88 -1.13 15.33
C ARG A 268 5.95 -1.97 16.01
N GLN A 269 5.97 -3.27 15.80
CA GLN A 269 7.00 -4.21 16.26
C GLN A 269 8.02 -4.53 15.17
N ASP A 270 7.97 -3.80 14.04
CA ASP A 270 8.77 -4.03 12.83
C ASP A 270 8.50 -5.39 12.16
N ASN A 271 7.39 -6.08 12.51
CA ASN A 271 6.98 -7.24 11.76
C ASN A 271 6.57 -6.81 10.36
N VAL A 272 6.92 -7.61 9.36
CA VAL A 272 6.57 -7.33 7.97
C VAL A 272 5.26 -8.04 7.61
N ILE A 273 4.24 -7.26 7.29
CA ILE A 273 2.93 -7.73 6.87
C ILE A 273 2.85 -7.69 5.35
N VAL A 274 2.54 -8.83 4.74
CA VAL A 274 2.47 -9.01 3.29
C VAL A 274 1.06 -9.41 2.88
N VAL A 275 0.51 -8.72 1.90
CA VAL A 275 -0.75 -9.10 1.25
C VAL A 275 -0.45 -10.12 0.18
N ASP A 276 -0.67 -11.39 0.49
CA ASP A 276 -0.41 -12.56 -0.36
C ASP A 276 -1.64 -12.83 -1.25
N THR A 277 -1.81 -11.99 -2.27
CA THR A 277 -3.05 -11.73 -2.99
C THR A 277 -3.68 -12.95 -3.63
N GLU A 278 -2.91 -13.72 -4.42
CA GLU A 278 -3.47 -14.87 -5.13
C GLU A 278 -3.70 -16.08 -4.20
N ASN A 279 -3.16 -16.00 -2.97
CA ASN A 279 -3.45 -16.95 -1.88
C ASN A 279 -4.59 -16.46 -0.98
N HIS A 280 -5.22 -15.30 -1.30
CA HIS A 280 -6.34 -14.74 -0.53
C HIS A 280 -6.00 -14.58 0.96
N ALA A 281 -4.76 -14.20 1.29
CA ALA A 281 -4.23 -14.22 2.64
C ALA A 281 -3.47 -12.93 2.99
N ILE A 282 -3.45 -12.64 4.29
CA ILE A 282 -2.49 -11.70 4.87
C ILE A 282 -1.53 -12.50 5.72
N ARG A 283 -0.24 -12.38 5.45
CA ARG A 283 0.80 -13.11 6.16
C ARG A 283 1.76 -12.14 6.84
N ARG A 284 2.21 -12.49 8.03
CA ARG A 284 3.15 -11.72 8.83
C ARG A 284 4.47 -12.47 8.95
N ILE A 285 5.56 -11.75 8.78
CA ILE A 285 6.91 -12.21 9.08
C ILE A 285 7.32 -11.55 10.38
N ASP A 286 7.55 -12.34 11.41
CA ASP A 286 7.93 -11.88 12.74
C ASP A 286 9.36 -11.33 12.71
N ALA A 287 9.56 -10.10 13.19
CA ALA A 287 10.84 -9.39 13.09
C ALA A 287 11.95 -10.05 13.93
N ALA A 288 11.59 -10.69 15.06
CA ALA A 288 12.57 -11.28 15.96
C ALA A 288 12.99 -12.70 15.53
N THR A 289 12.06 -13.47 14.96
CA THR A 289 12.29 -14.89 14.64
C THR A 289 12.43 -15.18 13.15
N GLY A 290 11.98 -14.27 12.27
CA GLY A 290 11.92 -14.48 10.83
C GLY A 290 10.88 -15.53 10.39
N ILE A 291 9.98 -15.93 11.30
CA ILE A 291 8.95 -16.94 11.02
C ILE A 291 7.74 -16.29 10.36
N VAL A 292 7.24 -16.93 9.30
CA VAL A 292 6.02 -16.48 8.60
C VAL A 292 4.79 -17.19 9.19
N THR A 293 3.68 -16.42 9.30
CA THR A 293 2.38 -16.94 9.73
C THR A 293 1.25 -16.23 8.99
N THR A 294 0.20 -16.96 8.63
CA THR A 294 -1.05 -16.36 8.15
C THR A 294 -1.81 -15.74 9.32
N ILE A 295 -2.18 -14.47 9.20
CA ILE A 295 -2.90 -13.72 10.23
C ILE A 295 -4.34 -13.39 9.84
N ALA A 296 -4.68 -13.47 8.55
CA ALA A 296 -6.07 -13.37 8.06
C ALA A 296 -6.23 -14.08 6.71
N GLY A 297 -7.40 -14.61 6.44
CA GLY A 297 -7.73 -15.23 5.15
C GLY A 297 -7.10 -16.62 4.96
N GLY A 298 -6.65 -16.90 3.72
CA GLY A 298 -6.14 -18.19 3.27
C GLY A 298 -7.18 -19.03 2.53
N ARG A 299 -8.37 -18.48 2.31
CA ARG A 299 -9.46 -19.05 1.49
C ARG A 299 -10.16 -17.95 0.71
N GLN A 300 -10.53 -18.24 -0.52
CA GLN A 300 -11.29 -17.31 -1.36
C GLN A 300 -12.74 -17.22 -0.91
N GLY A 301 -13.26 -16.01 -0.78
CA GLY A 301 -14.64 -15.69 -0.47
C GLY A 301 -14.77 -14.38 0.29
N GLY A 302 -15.95 -14.11 0.86
CA GLY A 302 -16.28 -12.86 1.55
C GLY A 302 -16.86 -13.05 2.96
N GLY A 303 -16.82 -14.26 3.50
CA GLY A 303 -17.39 -14.61 4.80
C GLY A 303 -16.46 -14.36 5.98
N GLY A 304 -16.98 -14.58 7.20
CA GLY A 304 -16.20 -14.68 8.43
C GLY A 304 -16.17 -13.42 9.31
N ASP A 305 -16.93 -12.37 9.00
CA ASP A 305 -17.04 -11.19 9.88
C ASP A 305 -17.56 -11.58 11.27
N GLY A 306 -16.98 -10.97 12.31
CA GLY A 306 -17.26 -11.26 13.71
C GLY A 306 -16.54 -12.51 14.26
N GLY A 307 -15.84 -13.26 13.41
CA GLY A 307 -15.09 -14.45 13.78
C GLY A 307 -13.58 -14.24 13.73
N PRO A 308 -12.79 -15.32 13.98
CA PRO A 308 -11.34 -15.28 13.87
C PRO A 308 -10.89 -14.90 12.46
N ALA A 309 -9.97 -13.96 12.33
CA ALA A 309 -9.46 -13.50 11.04
C ALA A 309 -8.79 -14.62 10.23
N THR A 310 -8.14 -15.58 10.88
CA THR A 310 -7.53 -16.76 10.26
C THR A 310 -8.55 -17.78 9.75
N ALA A 311 -9.82 -17.67 10.14
CA ALA A 311 -10.92 -18.48 9.65
C ALA A 311 -11.77 -17.75 8.59
N ALA A 312 -11.56 -16.45 8.41
CA ALA A 312 -12.27 -15.64 7.43
C ALA A 312 -11.86 -15.96 6.00
N GLU A 313 -12.68 -15.56 5.06
CA GLU A 313 -12.40 -15.60 3.62
C GLU A 313 -12.07 -14.19 3.13
N LEU A 314 -11.13 -14.08 2.21
CA LEU A 314 -10.80 -12.86 1.49
C LEU A 314 -10.87 -13.13 -0.01
N ASP A 315 -11.07 -12.11 -0.86
CA ASP A 315 -10.99 -12.30 -2.29
C ASP A 315 -10.01 -11.32 -2.94
N ARG A 316 -8.82 -11.85 -3.22
CA ARG A 316 -7.70 -11.12 -3.83
C ARG A 316 -7.47 -9.77 -3.13
N PRO A 317 -7.19 -9.76 -1.82
CA PRO A 317 -6.90 -8.54 -1.10
C PRO A 317 -5.76 -7.79 -1.82
N HIS A 318 -5.86 -6.47 -1.91
CA HIS A 318 -4.96 -5.67 -2.74
C HIS A 318 -3.95 -4.87 -1.93
N GLY A 319 -4.40 -4.26 -0.85
CA GLY A 319 -3.61 -3.43 0.03
C GLY A 319 -3.95 -3.60 1.49
N CYS A 320 -3.14 -3.02 2.33
CA CYS A 320 -3.39 -2.95 3.76
C CYS A 320 -2.84 -1.65 4.36
N GLY A 321 -3.40 -1.25 5.49
CA GLY A 321 -2.95 -0.15 6.32
C GLY A 321 -2.98 -0.54 7.80
N ILE A 322 -2.22 0.19 8.61
CA ILE A 322 -2.18 -0.04 10.06
C ILE A 322 -2.59 1.27 10.73
N ASP A 323 -3.64 1.21 11.56
CA ASP A 323 -4.14 2.40 12.24
C ASP A 323 -3.21 2.86 13.39
N PRO A 324 -3.43 4.06 13.96
CA PRO A 324 -2.67 4.54 15.10
C PRO A 324 -2.75 3.66 16.36
N HIS A 325 -3.65 2.70 16.42
CA HIS A 325 -3.77 1.72 17.51
C HIS A 325 -3.07 0.39 17.22
N GLY A 326 -2.59 0.20 15.98
CA GLY A 326 -1.92 -1.02 15.53
C GLY A 326 -2.87 -2.06 14.94
N HIS A 327 -4.13 -1.73 14.67
CA HIS A 327 -5.06 -2.63 13.99
C HIS A 327 -4.78 -2.67 12.49
N LEU A 328 -4.93 -3.84 11.90
CA LEU A 328 -4.68 -4.07 10.49
C LEU A 328 -5.97 -3.88 9.68
N TYR A 329 -5.96 -2.97 8.72
CA TYR A 329 -7.02 -2.79 7.76
C TYR A 329 -6.64 -3.42 6.42
N ILE A 330 -7.58 -4.14 5.81
CA ILE A 330 -7.38 -4.92 4.60
C ILE A 330 -8.32 -4.40 3.53
N ALA A 331 -7.76 -3.94 2.41
CA ALA A 331 -8.51 -3.64 1.21
C ALA A 331 -8.88 -4.96 0.49
N ASP A 332 -10.05 -5.49 0.83
CA ASP A 332 -10.62 -6.75 0.29
C ASP A 332 -11.35 -6.44 -1.02
N GLY A 333 -10.56 -6.12 -2.06
CA GLY A 333 -10.99 -5.38 -3.24
C GLY A 333 -12.12 -6.02 -4.03
N ILE A 334 -12.03 -7.30 -4.37
CA ILE A 334 -13.07 -8.01 -5.13
C ILE A 334 -14.36 -8.17 -4.31
N ASN A 335 -14.25 -8.20 -3.00
CA ASN A 335 -15.40 -8.19 -2.10
C ASN A 335 -15.98 -6.79 -1.88
N HIS A 336 -15.46 -5.75 -2.53
CA HIS A 336 -15.95 -4.37 -2.40
C HIS A 336 -16.06 -3.92 -0.94
N ARG A 337 -15.01 -4.22 -0.13
CA ARG A 337 -14.98 -3.95 1.31
C ARG A 337 -13.59 -3.53 1.77
N VAL A 338 -13.58 -2.80 2.89
CA VAL A 338 -12.41 -2.71 3.75
C VAL A 338 -12.74 -3.37 5.08
N ARG A 339 -11.85 -4.26 5.54
CA ARG A 339 -12.06 -5.04 6.77
C ARG A 339 -10.94 -4.74 7.75
N VAL A 340 -11.26 -4.71 9.03
CA VAL A 340 -10.29 -4.54 10.11
C VAL A 340 -10.06 -5.86 10.84
N VAL A 341 -8.79 -6.20 11.06
CA VAL A 341 -8.37 -7.24 12.01
C VAL A 341 -7.92 -6.56 13.29
N ARG A 342 -8.60 -6.85 14.40
CA ARG A 342 -8.23 -6.32 15.71
C ARG A 342 -6.96 -7.00 16.21
N MET A 343 -5.85 -6.27 16.20
CA MET A 343 -4.58 -6.75 16.72
C MET A 343 -4.51 -6.45 18.23
N GLY A 344 -3.80 -7.30 18.97
CA GLY A 344 -3.55 -7.05 20.40
C GLY A 344 -2.75 -5.77 20.63
N PRO A 345 -2.85 -5.15 21.81
CA PRO A 345 -2.09 -3.96 22.13
C PRO A 345 -0.60 -4.27 22.03
N GLY A 346 0.03 -3.72 21.01
CA GLY A 346 1.48 -3.61 20.99
C GLY A 346 1.93 -2.62 22.09
N PRO A 347 3.20 -2.62 22.50
CA PRO A 347 3.70 -1.64 23.46
C PRO A 347 3.36 -0.23 22.94
N MET A 348 2.66 0.54 23.78
CA MET A 348 2.39 1.95 23.51
C MET A 348 3.72 2.72 23.58
N TYR A 349 4.22 3.12 22.43
CA TYR A 349 5.31 4.09 22.35
C TYR A 349 4.70 5.44 22.03
N PHE A 350 4.71 6.33 23.03
CA PHE A 350 4.52 7.76 22.82
C PHE A 350 5.83 8.29 22.22
N GLY A 351 5.81 8.70 20.96
CA GLY A 351 6.89 9.35 20.27
C GLY A 351 6.46 10.73 19.78
#